data_432dca5c469258ce18a4e4f67f78e865
#
_entry.id   432dca5c469258ce18a4e4f67f78e865
#
_cell.length_a   1.000
_cell.length_b   1.000
_cell.length_c   1.000
_cell.angle_alpha   90.00
_cell.angle_beta   90.00
_cell.angle_gamma   90.00
#
_symmetry.space_group_name_H-M   'P 1'
#
loop_
_entity.id
_entity.type
_entity.pdbx_description
1 polymer ?
#
loop_
_entity_poly.entity_id
_entity_poly.type
_entity_poly.pdbx_seq_one_letter_code
_entity_poly.pdbx_strand_id
1 'polypeptide(L)'
;GKFIQMEDEIASMGAIIGAALTGKKVMTATSGPGFSLKQELIGYACMAEIPLVIVNVQRVGPSTGQPTSPSQGDLMQARWGTHGDHWLIALTPASVPECFELTLRAYALSEKYRVPVVLLMDEVIGHMREKIELPDDYSEIPQAERKQPECSPEEFKAYATDDSLVPAMPAFGSGYRWHVTGLVHDETGFPKGTPAATLAATNRQHDKLYNNLDDIVQVENYRMEDAEYAVIAFGGGARTAYEAVDMARREGLKVGLMRPITIWPLADRQIKELASKVKGILVHELNYGQYVLEVERVVAGQVPVALYAKYDNEPATPAQLLAEIKKAMA
;
A
#
# COMPACT_ATOMS: atom_id res chain seq x y z
N GLY A 1 6.17 -23.88 2.35
CA GLY A 1 5.05 -23.24 1.66
C GLY A 1 4.61 -24.01 0.41
N LYS A 2 3.51 -23.57 -0.21
CA LYS A 2 3.06 -24.09 -1.50
C LYS A 2 2.94 -22.92 -2.47
N PHE A 3 3.43 -23.11 -3.68
CA PHE A 3 3.28 -22.20 -4.81
C PHE A 3 2.39 -22.87 -5.86
N ILE A 4 1.41 -22.13 -6.38
CA ILE A 4 0.49 -22.60 -7.42
C ILE A 4 0.36 -21.49 -8.45
N GLN A 5 0.60 -21.83 -9.72
CA GLN A 5 0.26 -20.96 -10.83
C GLN A 5 -1.24 -21.13 -11.12
N MET A 6 -1.96 -20.00 -11.14
CA MET A 6 -3.38 -19.95 -11.48
C MET A 6 -3.54 -19.37 -12.87
N GLU A 7 -4.48 -19.91 -13.64
CA GLU A 7 -4.78 -19.45 -15.01
C GLU A 7 -5.70 -18.20 -15.03
N ASP A 8 -6.33 -17.90 -13.88
CA ASP A 8 -7.33 -16.84 -13.77
C ASP A 8 -7.11 -16.04 -12.49
N GLU A 9 -7.13 -14.72 -12.60
CA GLU A 9 -6.86 -13.80 -11.49
C GLU A 9 -7.98 -13.79 -10.45
N ILE A 10 -9.23 -13.98 -10.87
CA ILE A 10 -10.39 -14.09 -9.95
C ILE A 10 -10.25 -15.38 -9.15
N ALA A 11 -9.96 -16.50 -9.83
CA ALA A 11 -9.74 -17.77 -9.17
C ALA A 11 -8.56 -17.72 -8.19
N SER A 12 -7.47 -17.03 -8.54
CA SER A 12 -6.32 -16.87 -7.65
C SER A 12 -6.67 -16.12 -6.37
N MET A 13 -7.50 -15.06 -6.45
CA MET A 13 -7.99 -14.35 -5.27
C MET A 13 -8.89 -15.25 -4.41
N GLY A 14 -9.82 -15.98 -5.02
CA GLY A 14 -10.67 -16.96 -4.32
C GLY A 14 -9.85 -18.01 -3.57
N ALA A 15 -8.79 -18.52 -4.22
CA ALA A 15 -7.89 -19.52 -3.62
C ALA A 15 -7.16 -18.98 -2.38
N ILE A 16 -6.59 -17.76 -2.45
CA ILE A 16 -5.88 -17.18 -1.29
C ILE A 16 -6.84 -16.75 -0.17
N ILE A 17 -8.06 -16.29 -0.50
CA ILE A 17 -9.09 -16.01 0.49
C ILE A 17 -9.42 -17.29 1.27
N GLY A 18 -9.70 -18.39 0.57
CA GLY A 18 -9.95 -19.68 1.20
C GLY A 18 -8.77 -20.17 2.06
N ALA A 19 -7.56 -20.06 1.55
CA ALA A 19 -6.36 -20.45 2.29
C ALA A 19 -6.12 -19.56 3.52
N ALA A 20 -6.38 -18.25 3.46
CA ALA A 20 -6.30 -17.35 4.62
C ALA A 20 -7.26 -17.76 5.75
N LEU A 21 -8.48 -18.20 5.40
CA LEU A 21 -9.46 -18.69 6.37
C LEU A 21 -8.99 -19.95 7.10
N THR A 22 -8.08 -20.73 6.51
CA THR A 22 -7.46 -21.89 7.19
C THR A 22 -6.24 -21.52 8.06
N GLY A 23 -6.04 -20.23 8.35
CA GLY A 23 -4.94 -19.74 9.19
C GLY A 23 -3.58 -19.65 8.47
N LYS A 24 -3.54 -19.75 7.14
CA LYS A 24 -2.29 -19.61 6.38
C LYS A 24 -2.02 -18.15 6.01
N LYS A 25 -0.75 -17.77 6.02
CA LYS A 25 -0.28 -16.53 5.41
C LYS A 25 -0.27 -16.71 3.89
N VAL A 26 -0.87 -15.81 3.16
CA VAL A 26 -1.17 -15.98 1.74
C VAL A 26 -0.79 -14.75 0.92
N MET A 27 -0.35 -14.98 -0.31
CA MET A 27 -0.03 -13.92 -1.25
C MET A 27 -0.44 -14.32 -2.67
N THR A 28 -0.84 -13.37 -3.48
CA THR A 28 -0.95 -13.48 -4.94
C THR A 28 -0.18 -12.37 -5.60
N ALA A 29 0.41 -12.63 -6.76
CA ALA A 29 1.07 -11.62 -7.57
C ALA A 29 0.38 -11.50 -8.93
N THR A 30 0.31 -10.29 -9.46
CA THR A 30 -0.31 -9.96 -10.75
C THR A 30 0.31 -8.71 -11.36
N SER A 31 -0.14 -8.34 -12.57
CA SER A 31 0.27 -7.13 -13.27
C SER A 31 -0.83 -6.68 -14.23
N GLY A 32 -0.99 -5.37 -14.41
CA GLY A 32 -1.90 -4.79 -15.41
C GLY A 32 -3.35 -5.24 -15.27
N PRO A 33 -3.98 -5.81 -16.34
CA PRO A 33 -5.38 -6.21 -16.33
C PRO A 33 -5.75 -7.20 -15.22
N GLY A 34 -4.79 -8.02 -14.77
CA GLY A 34 -5.02 -8.96 -13.68
C GLY A 34 -5.33 -8.27 -12.36
N PHE A 35 -4.76 -7.08 -12.13
CA PHE A 35 -5.11 -6.29 -10.95
C PHE A 35 -6.55 -5.76 -11.02
N SER A 36 -7.03 -5.40 -12.21
CA SER A 36 -8.44 -5.02 -12.43
C SER A 36 -9.38 -6.19 -12.13
N LEU A 37 -9.06 -7.41 -12.58
CA LEU A 37 -9.87 -8.60 -12.32
C LEU A 37 -9.92 -9.00 -10.84
N LYS A 38 -8.91 -8.62 -10.05
CA LYS A 38 -8.88 -8.89 -8.60
C LYS A 38 -9.73 -7.94 -7.76
N GLN A 39 -10.19 -6.80 -8.30
CA GLN A 39 -10.80 -5.72 -7.52
C GLN A 39 -12.07 -6.14 -6.76
N GLU A 40 -12.94 -6.94 -7.37
CA GLU A 40 -14.16 -7.42 -6.69
C GLU A 40 -13.81 -8.22 -5.42
N LEU A 41 -12.87 -9.17 -5.54
CA LEU A 41 -12.48 -10.00 -4.40
C LEU A 41 -11.57 -9.28 -3.39
N ILE A 42 -10.91 -8.19 -3.78
CA ILE A 42 -10.28 -7.25 -2.84
C ILE A 42 -11.37 -6.60 -1.98
N GLY A 43 -12.46 -6.14 -2.58
CA GLY A 43 -13.60 -5.59 -1.85
C GLY A 43 -14.22 -6.61 -0.90
N TYR A 44 -14.41 -7.85 -1.36
CA TYR A 44 -14.86 -8.94 -0.50
C TYR A 44 -13.90 -9.15 0.69
N ALA A 45 -12.60 -9.19 0.46
CA ALA A 45 -11.62 -9.39 1.51
C ALA A 45 -11.58 -8.21 2.52
N CYS A 46 -11.82 -6.97 2.06
CA CYS A 46 -11.98 -5.82 2.94
C CYS A 46 -13.23 -5.96 3.83
N MET A 47 -14.39 -6.29 3.25
CA MET A 47 -15.64 -6.45 3.98
C MET A 47 -15.59 -7.59 4.99
N ALA A 48 -15.01 -8.72 4.60
CA ALA A 48 -14.88 -9.91 5.44
C ALA A 48 -13.64 -9.88 6.36
N GLU A 49 -12.85 -8.81 6.28
CA GLU A 49 -11.62 -8.60 7.07
C GLU A 49 -10.66 -9.80 7.00
N ILE A 50 -10.36 -10.22 5.78
CA ILE A 50 -9.49 -11.37 5.51
C ILE A 50 -8.07 -10.87 5.24
N PRO A 51 -7.10 -11.24 6.08
CA PRO A 51 -5.70 -10.85 5.89
C PRO A 51 -5.10 -11.56 4.68
N LEU A 52 -4.56 -10.80 3.74
CA LEU A 52 -3.87 -11.32 2.57
C LEU A 52 -2.97 -10.24 1.93
N VAL A 53 -1.98 -10.67 1.16
CA VAL A 53 -1.06 -9.77 0.46
C VAL A 53 -1.29 -9.91 -1.05
N ILE A 54 -1.39 -8.77 -1.74
CA ILE A 54 -1.49 -8.71 -3.20
C ILE A 54 -0.29 -7.93 -3.72
N VAL A 55 0.52 -8.54 -4.58
CA VAL A 55 1.58 -7.86 -5.32
C VAL A 55 1.02 -7.44 -6.67
N ASN A 56 1.02 -6.14 -6.95
CA ASN A 56 0.76 -5.59 -8.26
C ASN A 56 2.05 -5.02 -8.85
N VAL A 57 2.61 -5.70 -9.84
CA VAL A 57 3.75 -5.18 -10.60
C VAL A 57 3.19 -4.24 -11.66
N GLN A 58 3.20 -2.94 -11.32
CA GLN A 58 2.62 -1.87 -12.14
C GLN A 58 3.36 -1.73 -13.47
N ARG A 59 2.62 -1.70 -14.54
CA ARG A 59 3.13 -1.55 -15.90
C ARG A 59 2.28 -0.59 -16.70
N VAL A 60 2.78 -0.18 -17.86
CA VAL A 60 2.03 0.73 -18.73
C VAL A 60 0.70 0.09 -19.16
N GLY A 61 -0.38 0.81 -18.87
CA GLY A 61 -1.76 0.52 -19.28
C GLY A 61 -2.33 1.67 -20.13
N PRO A 62 -3.64 1.70 -20.35
CA PRO A 62 -4.65 0.71 -19.95
C PRO A 62 -4.66 -0.58 -20.77
N SER A 63 -5.48 -1.58 -20.37
CA SER A 63 -5.62 -2.88 -21.00
C SER A 63 -4.27 -3.63 -21.05
N THR A 64 -3.93 -4.26 -22.15
CA THR A 64 -2.64 -4.97 -22.32
C THR A 64 -1.46 -4.01 -22.20
N GLY A 65 -1.60 -2.77 -22.68
CA GLY A 65 -0.59 -1.72 -22.59
C GLY A 65 0.78 -2.16 -23.11
N GLN A 66 1.81 -1.92 -22.29
CA GLN A 66 3.19 -2.38 -22.54
C GLN A 66 3.68 -3.20 -21.35
N PRO A 67 3.70 -4.53 -21.44
CA PRO A 67 3.95 -5.43 -20.31
C PRO A 67 5.33 -5.31 -19.66
N THR A 68 6.31 -4.79 -20.39
CA THR A 68 7.72 -4.65 -19.97
C THR A 68 8.15 -3.20 -19.81
N SER A 69 7.21 -2.29 -19.57
CA SER A 69 7.50 -0.87 -19.42
C SER A 69 6.97 -0.35 -18.08
N PRO A 70 7.78 0.44 -17.34
CA PRO A 70 7.44 0.91 -16.01
C PRO A 70 6.29 1.93 -16.03
N SER A 71 5.46 1.85 -15.00
CA SER A 71 4.40 2.80 -14.73
C SER A 71 4.07 2.80 -13.24
N GLN A 72 3.45 3.88 -12.77
CA GLN A 72 2.84 4.01 -11.44
C GLN A 72 1.36 4.40 -11.59
N GLY A 73 0.69 3.82 -12.60
CA GLY A 73 -0.67 4.17 -13.00
C GLY A 73 -1.77 3.60 -12.12
N ASP A 74 -1.47 2.69 -11.19
CA ASP A 74 -2.47 1.91 -10.45
C ASP A 74 -2.66 2.38 -9.00
N LEU A 75 -2.12 3.56 -8.63
CA LEU A 75 -2.21 4.09 -7.25
C LEU A 75 -3.67 4.31 -6.82
N MET A 76 -4.42 5.03 -7.65
CA MET A 76 -5.84 5.30 -7.37
C MET A 76 -6.68 4.03 -7.51
N GLN A 77 -6.33 3.12 -8.41
CA GLN A 77 -7.01 1.83 -8.52
C GLN A 77 -6.80 0.98 -7.27
N ALA A 78 -5.60 1.00 -6.66
CA ALA A 78 -5.36 0.30 -5.40
C ALA A 78 -6.28 0.82 -4.29
N ARG A 79 -6.59 2.13 -4.26
CA ARG A 79 -7.43 2.75 -3.24
C ARG A 79 -8.91 2.66 -3.56
N TRP A 80 -9.30 2.86 -4.83
CA TRP A 80 -10.68 3.09 -5.25
C TRP A 80 -11.17 2.12 -6.34
N GLY A 81 -10.43 1.04 -6.61
CA GLY A 81 -10.73 0.13 -7.72
C GLY A 81 -11.93 -0.77 -7.50
N THR A 82 -12.19 -1.18 -6.26
CA THR A 82 -13.45 -1.85 -5.91
C THR A 82 -14.51 -0.81 -5.52
N HIS A 83 -15.79 -1.19 -5.60
CA HIS A 83 -16.89 -0.32 -5.23
C HIS A 83 -17.06 -0.19 -3.71
N GLY A 84 -17.75 0.88 -3.29
CA GLY A 84 -18.09 1.15 -1.89
C GLY A 84 -16.92 1.68 -1.06
N ASP A 85 -17.24 2.10 0.16
CA ASP A 85 -16.26 2.58 1.11
C ASP A 85 -15.50 1.40 1.74
N HIS A 86 -14.20 1.39 1.57
CA HIS A 86 -13.32 0.34 2.08
C HIS A 86 -11.93 0.89 2.40
N TRP A 87 -11.18 0.16 3.19
CA TRP A 87 -9.84 0.54 3.61
C TRP A 87 -8.87 -0.61 3.43
N LEU A 88 -7.70 -0.30 2.94
CA LEU A 88 -6.59 -1.21 2.77
C LEU A 88 -5.27 -0.48 2.99
N ILE A 89 -4.17 -1.23 3.03
CA ILE A 89 -2.83 -0.67 3.11
C ILE A 89 -2.14 -0.91 1.76
N ALA A 90 -1.42 0.10 1.26
CA ALA A 90 -0.59 -0.04 0.07
C ALA A 90 0.83 0.46 0.33
N LEU A 91 1.81 -0.38 0.02
CA LEU A 91 3.24 -0.11 0.18
C LEU A 91 3.93 -0.13 -1.18
N THR A 92 5.03 0.63 -1.31
CA THR A 92 5.80 0.67 -2.56
C THR A 92 7.31 0.51 -2.30
N PRO A 93 7.94 -0.59 -2.76
CA PRO A 93 9.38 -0.76 -2.69
C PRO A 93 10.10 0.06 -3.77
N ALA A 94 11.31 0.53 -3.48
CA ALA A 94 12.18 1.22 -4.42
C ALA A 94 13.43 0.41 -4.79
N SER A 95 13.59 -0.81 -4.26
CA SER A 95 14.74 -1.68 -4.52
C SER A 95 14.38 -3.15 -4.36
N VAL A 96 15.26 -4.04 -4.84
CA VAL A 96 15.07 -5.49 -4.67
C VAL A 96 15.13 -5.92 -3.20
N PRO A 97 16.06 -5.41 -2.36
CA PRO A 97 16.01 -5.67 -0.92
C PRO A 97 14.68 -5.26 -0.29
N GLU A 98 14.16 -4.08 -0.63
CA GLU A 98 12.87 -3.63 -0.11
C GLU A 98 11.68 -4.47 -0.58
N CYS A 99 11.76 -5.11 -1.75
CA CYS A 99 10.71 -6.08 -2.15
C CYS A 99 10.60 -7.20 -1.12
N PHE A 100 11.72 -7.68 -0.58
CA PHE A 100 11.71 -8.70 0.47
C PHE A 100 11.21 -8.12 1.80
N GLU A 101 11.80 -7.03 2.26
CA GLU A 101 11.49 -6.39 3.55
C GLU A 101 10.02 -5.94 3.64
N LEU A 102 9.53 -5.26 2.60
CA LEU A 102 8.15 -4.80 2.56
C LEU A 102 7.14 -5.93 2.35
N THR A 103 7.54 -7.07 1.76
CA THR A 103 6.69 -8.27 1.75
C THR A 103 6.50 -8.81 3.16
N LEU A 104 7.56 -8.89 3.97
CA LEU A 104 7.44 -9.28 5.38
C LEU A 104 6.57 -8.31 6.17
N ARG A 105 6.78 -7.00 5.96
CA ARG A 105 5.97 -5.94 6.56
C ARG A 105 4.50 -6.04 6.12
N ALA A 106 4.23 -6.31 4.84
CA ALA A 106 2.88 -6.48 4.33
C ALA A 106 2.14 -7.62 5.03
N TYR A 107 2.81 -8.76 5.25
CA TYR A 107 2.24 -9.84 6.05
C TYR A 107 1.99 -9.41 7.50
N ALA A 108 2.95 -8.73 8.13
CA ALA A 108 2.80 -8.27 9.51
C ALA A 108 1.59 -7.34 9.65
N LEU A 109 1.46 -6.34 8.79
CA LEU A 109 0.34 -5.39 8.80
C LEU A 109 -1.00 -6.09 8.47
N SER A 110 -0.99 -6.98 7.47
CA SER A 110 -2.19 -7.69 7.04
C SER A 110 -2.76 -8.57 8.17
N GLU A 111 -1.92 -9.37 8.82
CA GLU A 111 -2.32 -10.23 9.94
C GLU A 111 -2.71 -9.42 11.18
N LYS A 112 -1.93 -8.37 11.52
CA LYS A 112 -2.18 -7.51 12.68
C LYS A 112 -3.52 -6.79 12.59
N TYR A 113 -3.84 -6.23 11.42
CA TYR A 113 -5.04 -5.42 11.23
C TYR A 113 -6.20 -6.14 10.54
N ARG A 114 -6.04 -7.42 10.17
CA ARG A 114 -7.02 -8.17 9.39
C ARG A 114 -7.52 -7.36 8.19
N VAL A 115 -6.60 -7.04 7.29
CA VAL A 115 -6.87 -6.18 6.13
C VAL A 115 -6.03 -6.64 4.93
N PRO A 116 -6.53 -6.52 3.69
CA PRO A 116 -5.70 -6.67 2.51
C PRO A 116 -4.56 -5.65 2.49
N VAL A 117 -3.35 -6.09 2.13
CA VAL A 117 -2.21 -5.22 1.89
C VAL A 117 -1.75 -5.38 0.46
N VAL A 118 -1.62 -4.28 -0.27
CA VAL A 118 -1.15 -4.24 -1.65
C VAL A 118 0.30 -3.77 -1.68
N LEU A 119 1.17 -4.52 -2.36
CA LEU A 119 2.50 -4.07 -2.74
C LEU A 119 2.43 -3.53 -4.17
N LEU A 120 2.57 -2.21 -4.31
CA LEU A 120 2.63 -1.51 -5.58
C LEU A 120 4.09 -1.45 -6.02
N MET A 121 4.50 -2.42 -6.80
CA MET A 121 5.86 -2.56 -7.31
C MET A 121 5.91 -2.04 -8.74
N ASP A 122 6.87 -1.19 -9.06
CA ASP A 122 7.06 -0.78 -10.45
C ASP A 122 7.66 -1.92 -11.27
N GLU A 123 7.33 -2.00 -12.54
CA GLU A 123 7.86 -3.02 -13.45
C GLU A 123 9.39 -3.06 -13.45
N VAL A 124 10.05 -1.90 -13.46
CA VAL A 124 11.52 -1.81 -13.44
C VAL A 124 12.12 -2.43 -12.18
N ILE A 125 11.48 -2.28 -11.02
CA ILE A 125 11.90 -2.93 -9.77
C ILE A 125 11.65 -4.43 -9.84
N GLY A 126 10.55 -4.86 -10.42
CA GLY A 126 10.20 -6.27 -10.58
C GLY A 126 11.17 -7.05 -11.50
N HIS A 127 11.81 -6.39 -12.47
CA HIS A 127 12.80 -7.00 -13.37
C HIS A 127 14.26 -6.76 -12.96
N MET A 128 14.51 -5.84 -12.03
CA MET A 128 15.85 -5.49 -11.57
C MET A 128 16.51 -6.66 -10.82
N ARG A 129 17.84 -6.68 -10.88
CA ARG A 129 18.67 -7.60 -10.09
C ARG A 129 19.61 -6.80 -9.22
N GLU A 130 19.52 -7.01 -7.94
CA GLU A 130 20.42 -6.40 -6.94
C GLU A 130 20.89 -7.47 -5.97
N LYS A 131 22.02 -7.22 -5.31
CA LYS A 131 22.47 -8.07 -4.21
C LYS A 131 21.50 -7.91 -3.03
N ILE A 132 21.05 -9.02 -2.49
CA ILE A 132 20.31 -9.09 -1.24
C ILE A 132 21.05 -9.94 -0.23
N GLU A 133 21.06 -9.54 1.02
CA GLU A 133 21.54 -10.34 2.14
C GLU A 133 20.32 -10.87 2.89
N LEU A 134 20.16 -12.19 2.84
CA LEU A 134 19.10 -12.86 3.57
C LEU A 134 19.63 -13.28 4.94
N PRO A 135 18.80 -13.29 5.99
CA PRO A 135 19.22 -13.79 7.29
C PRO A 135 19.62 -15.27 7.20
N ASP A 136 20.69 -15.65 7.89
CA ASP A 136 21.12 -17.06 7.95
C ASP A 136 20.09 -17.92 8.69
N ASP A 137 19.42 -17.36 9.69
CA ASP A 137 18.33 -18.00 10.40
C ASP A 137 17.01 -17.25 10.21
N TYR A 138 16.09 -17.85 9.45
CA TYR A 138 14.75 -17.30 9.24
C TYR A 138 13.87 -17.28 10.49
N SER A 139 14.24 -17.97 11.57
CA SER A 139 13.51 -17.88 12.83
C SER A 139 13.65 -16.51 13.51
N GLU A 140 14.71 -15.75 13.16
CA GLU A 140 14.91 -14.37 13.63
C GLU A 140 13.95 -13.36 12.99
N ILE A 141 13.30 -13.72 11.88
CA ILE A 141 12.30 -12.86 11.23
C ILE A 141 11.05 -12.84 12.11
N PRO A 142 10.59 -11.64 12.55
CA PRO A 142 9.37 -11.52 13.32
C PRO A 142 8.19 -12.16 12.59
N GLN A 143 7.53 -13.10 13.26
CA GLN A 143 6.39 -13.77 12.66
C GLN A 143 5.16 -12.86 12.75
N ALA A 144 4.53 -12.65 11.59
CA ALA A 144 3.23 -12.00 11.57
C ALA A 144 2.19 -12.89 12.25
N GLU A 145 1.57 -12.40 13.30
CA GLU A 145 0.60 -13.15 14.08
C GLU A 145 -0.79 -12.53 13.96
N ARG A 146 -1.76 -13.40 13.77
CA ARG A 146 -3.17 -13.07 13.75
C ARG A 146 -3.74 -13.17 15.14
N LYS A 147 -4.55 -12.20 15.55
CA LYS A 147 -5.23 -12.22 16.83
C LYS A 147 -6.09 -13.48 16.95
N GLN A 148 -5.87 -14.24 18.01
CA GLN A 148 -6.62 -15.45 18.32
C GLN A 148 -7.70 -15.14 19.35
N PRO A 149 -8.83 -15.91 19.37
CA PRO A 149 -9.85 -15.75 20.40
C PRO A 149 -9.33 -16.21 21.78
N GLU A 150 -9.73 -15.47 22.82
CA GLU A 150 -9.43 -15.80 24.24
C GLU A 150 -10.63 -16.43 24.96
N CYS A 151 -11.76 -16.64 24.25
CA CYS A 151 -12.99 -17.24 24.76
C CYS A 151 -13.18 -18.67 24.24
N SER A 152 -14.16 -19.39 24.81
CA SER A 152 -14.55 -20.71 24.33
C SER A 152 -15.17 -20.65 22.91
N PRO A 153 -15.19 -21.78 22.17
CA PRO A 153 -15.85 -21.82 20.87
C PRO A 153 -17.34 -21.47 20.88
N GLU A 154 -18.02 -21.74 22.00
CA GLU A 154 -19.44 -21.47 22.20
C GLU A 154 -19.74 -19.98 22.41
N GLU A 155 -18.78 -19.23 22.96
CA GLU A 155 -18.90 -17.81 23.25
C GLU A 155 -18.37 -16.94 22.11
N PHE A 156 -17.67 -17.55 21.15
CA PHE A 156 -16.97 -16.85 20.10
C PHE A 156 -17.91 -16.10 19.13
N LYS A 157 -17.61 -14.81 18.92
CA LYS A 157 -18.24 -13.96 17.92
C LYS A 157 -17.18 -13.44 16.96
N ALA A 158 -17.32 -13.77 15.68
CA ALA A 158 -16.28 -13.60 14.66
C ALA A 158 -15.81 -12.16 14.44
N TYR A 159 -16.66 -11.18 14.77
CA TYR A 159 -16.37 -9.74 14.57
C TYR A 159 -16.56 -8.92 15.85
N ALA A 160 -16.68 -9.57 17.01
CA ALA A 160 -16.55 -8.86 18.28
C ALA A 160 -15.11 -8.37 18.46
N THR A 161 -14.94 -7.16 18.97
CA THR A 161 -13.65 -6.52 19.14
C THR A 161 -13.49 -5.95 20.56
N ASP A 162 -12.25 -5.78 20.96
CA ASP A 162 -11.83 -4.93 22.07
C ASP A 162 -11.44 -3.52 21.57
N ASP A 163 -10.71 -2.78 22.39
CA ASP A 163 -10.25 -1.42 22.09
C ASP A 163 -9.29 -1.36 20.87
N SER A 164 -8.72 -2.48 20.44
CA SER A 164 -7.90 -2.57 19.23
C SER A 164 -8.71 -2.44 17.94
N LEU A 165 -10.03 -2.60 18.00
CA LEU A 165 -10.95 -2.66 16.87
C LEU A 165 -10.67 -3.80 15.87
N VAL A 166 -9.74 -4.70 16.19
CA VAL A 166 -9.37 -5.87 15.38
C VAL A 166 -10.05 -7.12 15.96
N PRO A 167 -10.95 -7.75 15.20
CA PRO A 167 -11.58 -8.99 15.66
C PRO A 167 -10.57 -10.15 15.68
N ALA A 168 -10.77 -11.13 16.58
CA ALA A 168 -10.02 -12.38 16.52
C ALA A 168 -10.44 -13.22 15.31
N MET A 169 -9.52 -14.03 14.77
CA MET A 169 -9.79 -14.86 13.59
C MET A 169 -9.17 -16.26 13.73
N PRO A 170 -9.87 -17.19 14.36
CA PRO A 170 -9.42 -18.57 14.44
C PRO A 170 -9.46 -19.24 13.06
N ALA A 171 -8.56 -20.19 12.83
CA ALA A 171 -8.54 -20.95 11.59
C ALA A 171 -9.78 -21.83 11.46
N PHE A 172 -10.32 -21.97 10.24
CA PHE A 172 -11.33 -23.00 9.96
C PHE A 172 -10.76 -24.37 10.27
N GLY A 173 -11.52 -25.18 11.00
CA GLY A 173 -11.10 -26.49 11.46
C GLY A 173 -10.41 -26.51 12.84
N SER A 174 -10.20 -25.36 13.49
CA SER A 174 -9.61 -25.28 14.84
C SER A 174 -10.59 -25.49 16.00
N GLY A 175 -11.82 -25.91 15.71
CA GLY A 175 -12.89 -26.10 16.71
C GLY A 175 -13.88 -24.94 16.78
N TYR A 176 -13.48 -23.74 16.36
CA TYR A 176 -14.38 -22.59 16.26
C TYR A 176 -15.23 -22.66 15.00
N ARG A 177 -16.51 -22.32 15.14
CA ARG A 177 -17.46 -22.23 14.03
C ARG A 177 -17.93 -20.79 13.89
N TRP A 178 -17.78 -20.23 12.70
CA TRP A 178 -18.15 -18.86 12.41
C TRP A 178 -18.50 -18.65 10.95
N HIS A 179 -19.28 -17.60 10.67
CA HIS A 179 -19.77 -17.25 9.36
C HIS A 179 -18.89 -16.17 8.73
N VAL A 180 -18.63 -16.30 7.45
CA VAL A 180 -17.91 -15.32 6.63
C VAL A 180 -18.80 -14.90 5.47
N THR A 181 -18.96 -13.59 5.27
CA THR A 181 -19.79 -13.03 4.20
C THR A 181 -19.26 -11.71 3.70
N GLY A 182 -19.51 -11.39 2.44
CA GLY A 182 -19.32 -10.06 1.87
C GLY A 182 -20.48 -9.09 2.17
N LEU A 183 -21.53 -9.52 2.86
CA LEU A 183 -22.62 -8.64 3.28
C LEU A 183 -22.25 -7.87 4.56
N VAL A 184 -22.85 -6.71 4.77
CA VAL A 184 -22.79 -6.03 6.07
C VAL A 184 -23.32 -6.98 7.14
N HIS A 185 -22.55 -7.14 8.20
CA HIS A 185 -22.82 -8.11 9.26
C HIS A 185 -22.62 -7.49 10.65
N ASP A 186 -23.16 -8.15 11.65
CA ASP A 186 -22.93 -7.79 13.04
C ASP A 186 -21.72 -8.56 13.65
N GLU A 187 -21.54 -8.45 14.94
CA GLU A 187 -20.44 -9.09 15.66
C GLU A 187 -20.40 -10.62 15.54
N THR A 188 -21.53 -11.25 15.20
CA THR A 188 -21.62 -12.71 15.01
C THR A 188 -21.14 -13.15 13.63
N GLY A 189 -21.04 -12.22 12.67
CA GLY A 189 -20.71 -12.48 11.27
C GLY A 189 -21.93 -12.78 10.39
N PHE A 190 -23.15 -12.84 10.96
CA PHE A 190 -24.37 -12.99 10.17
C PHE A 190 -24.83 -11.66 9.58
N PRO A 191 -25.41 -11.68 8.36
CA PRO A 191 -25.88 -10.47 7.68
C PRO A 191 -26.86 -9.66 8.52
N LYS A 192 -26.66 -8.34 8.57
CA LYS A 192 -27.52 -7.40 9.30
C LYS A 192 -27.57 -6.06 8.61
N GLY A 193 -28.54 -5.91 7.71
CA GLY A 193 -28.73 -4.72 6.86
C GLY A 193 -29.45 -3.56 7.55
N THR A 194 -29.11 -3.22 8.81
CA THR A 194 -29.66 -2.04 9.48
C THR A 194 -28.73 -0.85 9.39
N PRO A 195 -29.22 0.41 9.35
CA PRO A 195 -28.37 1.60 9.33
C PRO A 195 -27.33 1.61 10.47
N ALA A 196 -27.72 1.20 11.66
CA ALA A 196 -26.83 1.14 12.82
C ALA A 196 -25.70 0.11 12.64
N ALA A 197 -26.00 -1.08 12.11
CA ALA A 197 -24.98 -2.10 11.86
C ALA A 197 -24.01 -1.66 10.76
N THR A 198 -24.52 -1.04 9.68
CA THR A 198 -23.68 -0.49 8.60
C THR A 198 -22.73 0.58 9.13
N LEU A 199 -23.25 1.55 9.87
CA LEU A 199 -22.45 2.62 10.45
C LEU A 199 -21.36 2.07 11.41
N ALA A 200 -21.73 1.13 12.28
CA ALA A 200 -20.81 0.53 13.22
C ALA A 200 -19.67 -0.23 12.51
N ALA A 201 -19.99 -1.06 11.51
CA ALA A 201 -19.01 -1.82 10.73
C ALA A 201 -18.08 -0.90 9.94
N THR A 202 -18.62 0.11 9.25
CA THR A 202 -17.86 1.07 8.44
C THR A 202 -16.90 1.89 9.31
N ASN A 203 -17.39 2.48 10.41
CA ASN A 203 -16.54 3.25 11.31
C ASN A 203 -15.44 2.39 11.94
N ARG A 204 -15.77 1.19 12.39
CA ARG A 204 -14.78 0.28 12.97
C ARG A 204 -13.66 -0.08 11.99
N GLN A 205 -14.02 -0.42 10.74
CA GLN A 205 -13.01 -0.73 9.72
C GLN A 205 -12.13 0.48 9.38
N HIS A 206 -12.68 1.68 9.35
CA HIS A 206 -11.93 2.92 9.21
C HIS A 206 -11.01 3.14 10.41
N ASP A 207 -11.57 3.19 11.61
CA ASP A 207 -10.86 3.60 12.83
C ASP A 207 -9.76 2.59 13.19
N LYS A 208 -9.95 1.31 12.87
CA LYS A 208 -8.95 0.25 12.99
C LYS A 208 -7.61 0.61 12.33
N LEU A 209 -7.63 1.29 11.19
CA LEU A 209 -6.42 1.73 10.49
C LEU A 209 -6.04 3.15 10.86
N TYR A 210 -6.99 4.08 10.90
CA TYR A 210 -6.71 5.50 11.09
C TYR A 210 -6.29 5.87 12.52
N ASN A 211 -6.66 5.07 13.53
CA ASN A 211 -6.13 5.20 14.88
C ASN A 211 -4.70 4.65 15.03
N ASN A 212 -4.17 3.97 14.00
CA ASN A 212 -2.86 3.31 14.02
C ASN A 212 -1.93 3.81 12.89
N LEU A 213 -2.11 5.05 12.41
CA LEU A 213 -1.30 5.60 11.32
C LEU A 213 0.19 5.66 11.66
N ASP A 214 0.56 5.82 12.94
CA ASP A 214 1.96 5.85 13.37
C ASP A 214 2.68 4.51 13.18
N ASP A 215 1.95 3.40 13.22
CA ASP A 215 2.46 2.06 12.91
C ASP A 215 2.41 1.74 11.41
N ILE A 216 1.42 2.28 10.70
CA ILE A 216 1.13 1.91 9.30
C ILE A 216 1.89 2.80 8.32
N VAL A 217 1.86 4.13 8.53
CA VAL A 217 2.42 5.10 7.59
C VAL A 217 3.91 5.25 7.80
N GLN A 218 4.66 4.92 6.76
CA GLN A 218 6.10 5.07 6.73
C GLN A 218 6.51 5.99 5.58
N VAL A 219 7.35 6.97 5.91
CA VAL A 219 8.02 7.85 4.96
C VAL A 219 9.51 7.88 5.27
N GLU A 220 10.32 8.07 4.25
CA GLU A 220 11.75 8.35 4.38
C GLU A 220 12.02 9.80 4.00
N ASN A 221 12.86 10.46 4.78
CA ASN A 221 13.32 11.80 4.52
C ASN A 221 14.82 11.79 4.21
N TYR A 222 15.19 12.30 3.04
CA TYR A 222 16.55 12.38 2.58
C TYR A 222 16.97 13.81 2.35
N ARG A 223 18.03 14.29 3.02
CA ARG A 223 18.55 15.67 2.97
C ARG A 223 17.50 16.75 3.26
N MET A 224 16.60 16.47 4.22
CA MET A 224 15.51 17.38 4.57
C MET A 224 15.86 18.39 5.68
N GLU A 225 17.01 18.27 6.33
CA GLU A 225 17.37 19.01 7.54
C GLU A 225 17.40 20.55 7.33
N ASP A 226 17.84 20.99 6.15
CA ASP A 226 17.94 22.41 5.76
C ASP A 226 17.26 22.68 4.41
N ALA A 227 16.39 21.77 3.97
CA ALA A 227 15.74 21.88 2.66
C ALA A 227 14.76 23.07 2.64
N GLU A 228 14.86 23.89 1.60
CA GLU A 228 13.93 24.98 1.28
C GLU A 228 12.88 24.55 0.25
N TYR A 229 13.14 23.48 -0.49
CA TYR A 229 12.24 22.85 -1.45
C TYR A 229 12.29 21.33 -1.27
N ALA A 230 11.21 20.67 -1.63
CA ALA A 230 11.14 19.22 -1.52
C ALA A 230 10.70 18.57 -2.83
N VAL A 231 11.28 17.39 -3.09
CA VAL A 231 10.74 16.44 -4.05
C VAL A 231 9.95 15.39 -3.28
N ILE A 232 8.78 15.01 -3.79
CA ILE A 232 8.07 13.79 -3.36
C ILE A 232 8.17 12.80 -4.51
N ALA A 233 8.72 11.61 -4.24
CA ALA A 233 8.82 10.53 -5.22
C ALA A 233 8.80 9.18 -4.48
N PHE A 234 8.34 8.13 -5.14
CA PHE A 234 8.19 6.79 -4.58
C PHE A 234 8.55 5.71 -5.60
N GLY A 235 8.64 4.44 -5.14
CA GLY A 235 8.97 3.32 -6.02
C GLY A 235 10.27 3.56 -6.81
N GLY A 236 10.30 3.13 -8.06
CA GLY A 236 11.44 3.34 -8.97
C GLY A 236 11.74 4.81 -9.22
N GLY A 237 10.73 5.69 -9.20
CA GLY A 237 10.92 7.14 -9.34
C GLY A 237 11.78 7.75 -8.22
N ALA A 238 11.72 7.19 -7.00
CA ALA A 238 12.55 7.63 -5.90
C ALA A 238 14.05 7.40 -6.15
N ARG A 239 14.44 6.34 -6.86
CA ARG A 239 15.85 6.07 -7.20
C ARG A 239 16.46 7.22 -8.01
N THR A 240 15.73 7.71 -9.00
CA THR A 240 16.13 8.89 -9.77
C THR A 240 16.17 10.14 -8.90
N ALA A 241 15.21 10.27 -7.97
CA ALA A 241 15.11 11.44 -7.12
C ALA A 241 16.27 11.58 -6.12
N TYR A 242 16.82 10.50 -5.59
CA TYR A 242 18.01 10.55 -4.74
C TYR A 242 19.17 11.21 -5.44
N GLU A 243 19.53 10.73 -6.65
CA GLU A 243 20.66 11.29 -7.38
C GLU A 243 20.36 12.73 -7.88
N ALA A 244 19.13 13.02 -8.30
CA ALA A 244 18.76 14.38 -8.72
C ALA A 244 18.87 15.38 -7.56
N VAL A 245 18.47 14.99 -6.34
CA VAL A 245 18.65 15.82 -5.13
C VAL A 245 20.13 16.00 -4.82
N ASP A 246 20.96 14.95 -4.91
CA ASP A 246 22.40 15.08 -4.73
C ASP A 246 23.06 15.99 -5.77
N MET A 247 22.63 15.91 -7.03
CA MET A 247 23.07 16.84 -8.08
C MET A 247 22.67 18.28 -7.76
N ALA A 248 21.42 18.52 -7.34
CA ALA A 248 20.95 19.83 -6.93
C ALA A 248 21.77 20.39 -5.75
N ARG A 249 22.06 19.55 -4.75
CA ARG A 249 22.88 19.92 -3.60
C ARG A 249 24.31 20.26 -3.97
N ARG A 250 24.92 19.55 -4.93
CA ARG A 250 26.24 19.89 -5.47
C ARG A 250 26.28 21.26 -6.16
N GLU A 251 25.15 21.72 -6.67
CA GLU A 251 24.98 23.07 -7.24
C GLU A 251 24.57 24.13 -6.19
N GLY A 252 24.50 23.77 -4.91
CA GLY A 252 24.16 24.69 -3.81
C GLY A 252 22.65 24.89 -3.57
N LEU A 253 21.79 24.12 -4.25
CA LEU A 253 20.35 24.20 -4.09
C LEU A 253 19.91 23.41 -2.84
N LYS A 254 19.12 24.04 -1.98
CA LYS A 254 18.61 23.41 -0.75
C LYS A 254 17.35 22.62 -1.00
N VAL A 255 17.51 21.44 -1.62
CA VAL A 255 16.43 20.52 -1.96
C VAL A 255 16.57 19.23 -1.15
N GLY A 256 15.47 18.68 -0.69
CA GLY A 256 15.39 17.36 -0.06
C GLY A 256 14.37 16.46 -0.77
N LEU A 257 14.35 15.19 -0.38
CA LEU A 257 13.39 14.19 -0.86
C LEU A 257 12.58 13.67 0.33
N MET A 258 11.27 13.71 0.21
CA MET A 258 10.35 12.92 1.02
C MET A 258 9.88 11.74 0.17
N ARG A 259 10.16 10.51 0.62
CA ARG A 259 9.77 9.28 -0.06
C ARG A 259 8.66 8.58 0.73
N PRO A 260 7.41 8.60 0.28
CA PRO A 260 6.38 7.71 0.82
C PRO A 260 6.73 6.24 0.53
N ILE A 261 6.76 5.42 1.59
CA ILE A 261 6.86 3.96 1.50
C ILE A 261 5.45 3.38 1.62
N THR A 262 4.62 3.96 2.50
CA THR A 262 3.18 3.72 2.52
C THR A 262 2.49 4.73 1.61
N ILE A 263 1.79 4.23 0.59
CA ILE A 263 0.98 5.03 -0.33
C ILE A 263 -0.44 5.21 0.21
N TRP A 264 -1.01 4.16 0.77
CA TRP A 264 -2.31 4.18 1.43
C TRP A 264 -2.25 3.46 2.77
N PRO A 265 -2.81 4.01 3.85
CA PRO A 265 -3.33 5.37 4.00
C PRO A 265 -2.29 6.44 3.66
N LEU A 266 -2.78 7.61 3.18
CA LEU A 266 -1.89 8.72 2.80
C LEU A 266 -1.14 9.27 4.01
N ALA A 267 0.07 9.75 3.80
CA ALA A 267 0.92 10.40 4.81
C ALA A 267 0.50 11.87 5.07
N ASP A 268 -0.80 12.11 5.36
CA ASP A 268 -1.38 13.46 5.50
C ASP A 268 -0.59 14.34 6.48
N ARG A 269 -0.26 13.79 7.66
CA ARG A 269 0.49 14.53 8.70
C ARG A 269 1.87 14.92 8.19
N GLN A 270 2.60 13.99 7.62
CA GLN A 270 3.97 14.22 7.13
C GLN A 270 4.00 15.21 5.96
N ILE A 271 3.02 15.14 5.06
CA ILE A 271 2.87 16.10 3.95
C ILE A 271 2.53 17.51 4.48
N LYS A 272 1.65 17.65 5.49
CA LYS A 272 1.36 18.93 6.12
C LYS A 272 2.59 19.52 6.83
N GLU A 273 3.32 18.68 7.56
CA GLU A 273 4.57 19.09 8.21
C GLU A 273 5.62 19.53 7.18
N LEU A 274 5.73 18.81 6.06
CA LEU A 274 6.61 19.18 4.94
C LEU A 274 6.23 20.55 4.40
N ALA A 275 4.96 20.77 4.06
CA ALA A 275 4.46 22.01 3.51
C ALA A 275 4.70 23.22 4.43
N SER A 276 4.74 23.01 5.75
CA SER A 276 5.05 24.07 6.71
C SER A 276 6.52 24.51 6.76
N LYS A 277 7.43 23.71 6.16
CA LYS A 277 8.88 23.90 6.25
C LYS A 277 9.53 24.33 4.93
N VAL A 278 8.88 24.06 3.79
CA VAL A 278 9.45 24.31 2.47
C VAL A 278 8.71 25.42 1.74
N LYS A 279 9.34 25.97 0.71
CA LYS A 279 8.78 27.03 -0.15
C LYS A 279 7.99 26.48 -1.33
N GLY A 280 8.18 25.21 -1.67
CA GLY A 280 7.49 24.53 -2.76
C GLY A 280 7.81 23.04 -2.80
N ILE A 281 6.92 22.28 -3.43
CA ILE A 281 6.99 20.82 -3.56
C ILE A 281 6.92 20.44 -5.04
N LEU A 282 7.83 19.57 -5.49
CA LEU A 282 7.75 18.91 -6.78
C LEU A 282 7.39 17.44 -6.57
N VAL A 283 6.26 16.99 -7.11
CA VAL A 283 5.89 15.56 -7.11
C VAL A 283 6.37 14.94 -8.41
N HIS A 284 7.14 13.85 -8.30
CA HIS A 284 7.59 13.06 -9.45
C HIS A 284 6.90 11.70 -9.47
N GLU A 285 6.19 11.41 -10.57
CA GLU A 285 5.41 10.18 -10.75
C GLU A 285 5.61 9.60 -12.15
N LEU A 286 5.55 8.25 -12.25
CA LEU A 286 5.53 7.54 -13.54
C LEU A 286 4.08 7.31 -14.01
N ASN A 287 3.29 8.39 -14.02
CA ASN A 287 1.91 8.45 -14.49
C ASN A 287 1.55 9.90 -14.86
N TYR A 288 0.29 10.17 -15.20
CA TYR A 288 -0.20 11.49 -15.62
C TYR A 288 -0.62 12.41 -14.43
N GLY A 289 -0.25 12.05 -13.21
CA GLY A 289 -0.60 12.78 -11.98
C GLY A 289 -1.75 12.10 -11.22
N GLN A 290 -1.42 11.22 -10.31
CA GLN A 290 -2.37 10.58 -9.38
C GLN A 290 -2.06 10.96 -7.93
N TYR A 291 -0.82 10.79 -7.49
CA TYR A 291 -0.42 11.10 -6.12
C TYR A 291 -0.38 12.62 -5.86
N VAL A 292 -0.01 13.41 -6.87
CA VAL A 292 0.02 14.88 -6.79
C VAL A 292 -1.34 15.45 -6.36
N LEU A 293 -2.46 14.88 -6.81
CA LEU A 293 -3.82 15.32 -6.44
C LEU A 293 -4.05 15.21 -4.92
N GLU A 294 -3.52 14.18 -4.31
CA GLU A 294 -3.60 14.00 -2.87
C GLU A 294 -2.62 14.93 -2.13
N VAL A 295 -1.44 15.16 -2.68
CA VAL A 295 -0.50 16.16 -2.13
C VAL A 295 -1.13 17.55 -2.16
N GLU A 296 -1.71 17.97 -3.29
CA GLU A 296 -2.40 19.25 -3.42
C GLU A 296 -3.57 19.37 -2.45
N ARG A 297 -4.38 18.32 -2.29
CA ARG A 297 -5.48 18.27 -1.31
C ARG A 297 -4.99 18.53 0.10
N VAL A 298 -3.87 17.90 0.50
CA VAL A 298 -3.32 18.00 1.85
C VAL A 298 -2.63 19.34 2.09
N VAL A 299 -1.86 19.81 1.10
CA VAL A 299 -1.14 21.10 1.14
C VAL A 299 -2.12 22.28 1.16
N ALA A 300 -3.29 22.13 0.52
CA ALA A 300 -4.38 23.11 0.51
C ALA A 300 -3.94 24.54 0.14
N GLY A 301 -2.99 24.67 -0.80
CA GLY A 301 -2.49 25.97 -1.27
C GLY A 301 -1.48 26.65 -0.34
N GLN A 302 -1.02 26.01 0.73
CA GLN A 302 -0.04 26.57 1.64
C GLN A 302 1.30 26.88 0.96
N VAL A 303 1.72 26.03 0.04
CA VAL A 303 2.90 26.22 -0.84
C VAL A 303 2.55 25.76 -2.25
N PRO A 304 3.27 26.24 -3.28
CA PRO A 304 3.14 25.71 -4.63
C PRO A 304 3.47 24.23 -4.69
N VAL A 305 2.63 23.46 -5.40
CA VAL A 305 2.87 22.06 -5.74
C VAL A 305 3.00 21.96 -7.27
N ALA A 306 4.11 21.42 -7.73
CA ALA A 306 4.35 21.16 -9.15
C ALA A 306 4.39 19.66 -9.42
N LEU A 307 4.04 19.25 -10.62
CA LEU A 307 4.11 17.87 -11.07
C LEU A 307 5.19 17.69 -12.14
N TYR A 308 6.06 16.72 -11.98
CA TYR A 308 6.83 16.13 -13.05
C TYR A 308 6.30 14.75 -13.39
N ALA A 309 5.37 14.69 -14.33
CA ALA A 309 4.79 13.45 -14.85
C ALA A 309 5.72 12.82 -15.90
N LYS A 310 6.11 11.57 -15.69
CA LYS A 310 6.91 10.79 -16.65
C LYS A 310 6.11 9.57 -17.06
N TYR A 311 5.50 9.62 -18.23
CA TYR A 311 4.56 8.60 -18.73
C TYR A 311 4.85 8.17 -20.18
N ASP A 312 6.09 8.31 -20.59
CA ASP A 312 6.59 7.94 -21.92
C ASP A 312 7.26 6.55 -21.94
N ASN A 313 6.93 5.72 -20.95
CA ASN A 313 7.39 4.33 -20.83
C ASN A 313 8.85 4.15 -20.40
N GLU A 314 9.53 5.25 -20.02
CA GLU A 314 10.90 5.21 -19.52
C GLU A 314 11.01 5.89 -18.16
N PRO A 315 11.88 5.43 -17.26
CA PRO A 315 12.21 6.17 -16.04
C PRO A 315 12.82 7.53 -16.41
N ALA A 316 12.59 8.53 -15.56
CA ALA A 316 13.31 9.79 -15.69
C ALA A 316 14.81 9.60 -15.41
N THR A 317 15.66 10.34 -16.11
CA THR A 317 17.07 10.45 -15.72
C THR A 317 17.24 11.48 -14.61
N PRO A 318 18.29 11.35 -13.76
CA PRO A 318 18.58 12.36 -12.74
C PRO A 318 18.74 13.79 -13.31
N ALA A 319 19.33 13.92 -14.48
CA ALA A 319 19.48 15.23 -15.15
C ALA A 319 18.14 15.85 -15.58
N GLN A 320 17.20 15.03 -16.07
CA GLN A 320 15.86 15.49 -16.39
C GLN A 320 15.12 15.98 -15.13
N LEU A 321 15.15 15.19 -14.07
CA LEU A 321 14.50 15.57 -12.82
C LEU A 321 15.16 16.81 -12.19
N LEU A 322 16.49 16.95 -12.24
CA LEU A 322 17.18 18.16 -11.81
C LEU A 322 16.71 19.41 -12.58
N ALA A 323 16.50 19.28 -13.87
CA ALA A 323 15.98 20.40 -14.68
C ALA A 323 14.58 20.82 -14.22
N GLU A 324 13.71 19.86 -13.89
CA GLU A 324 12.37 20.15 -13.38
C GLU A 324 12.41 20.71 -11.94
N ILE A 325 13.33 20.24 -11.09
CA ILE A 325 13.58 20.84 -9.77
C ILE A 325 13.92 22.33 -9.92
N LYS A 326 14.84 22.67 -10.81
CA LYS A 326 15.23 24.07 -11.06
C LYS A 326 14.06 24.93 -11.55
N LYS A 327 13.21 24.39 -12.42
CA LYS A 327 11.99 25.09 -12.88
C LYS A 327 10.98 25.32 -11.74
N ALA A 328 10.78 24.32 -10.88
CA ALA A 328 9.86 24.43 -9.74
C ALA A 328 10.37 25.41 -8.67
N MET A 329 11.68 25.70 -8.64
CA MET A 329 12.30 26.65 -7.71
C MET A 329 12.34 28.09 -8.24
N ALA A 330 12.13 28.30 -9.56
CA ALA A 330 12.18 29.61 -10.21
C ALA A 330 10.87 30.37 -9.99
#